data_14a189477da5e9dc983b6a9857cbf770
#
_entry.id   14a189477da5e9dc983b6a9857cbf770
#
_cell.length_a   1.000
_cell.length_b   1.000
_cell.length_c   1.000
_cell.angle_alpha   90.00
_cell.angle_beta   90.00
_cell.angle_gamma   90.00
#
_symmetry.space_group_name_H-M   'P 1'
#
loop_
_entity.id
_entity.type
_entity.pdbx_description
1 polymer ?
#
loop_
_entity_poly.entity_id
_entity_poly.type
_entity_poly.pdbx_seq_one_letter_code
_entity_poly.pdbx_strand_id
1 'polypeptide(L)'
;MENKTFAVLNDINVNDKVKTKMGLNYLSWAYAWGELLKAYPDATLNVYNRTIETNETITTEDKDNGVTRTVVNKSTQEVPYFTDGRSCFVKVGVSIQGVEYIEYFPIMGLKNDAIPANRVTMTDVNKALQRAFVKACARHGLGLYIYAGEDLPEVEKNAPVVISDATDFKSVQTDVINLVTKMQNDPEVVRYIQEMFPGTRLSQTTEEHLDKLIAARTYLSSRQ
;
A
#
# COMPACT_ATOMS: atom_id res chain seq x y z
N MET A 1 7.12 29.36 -5.96
CA MET A 1 8.24 28.56 -6.52
C MET A 1 7.69 27.17 -6.78
N GLU A 2 7.82 26.71 -8.00
CA GLU A 2 7.40 25.36 -8.38
C GLU A 2 8.30 24.33 -7.68
N ASN A 3 7.69 23.30 -7.07
CA ASN A 3 8.47 22.23 -6.44
C ASN A 3 9.03 21.31 -7.55
N LYS A 4 10.23 21.63 -8.03
CA LYS A 4 10.90 20.89 -9.11
C LYS A 4 11.08 19.41 -8.80
N THR A 5 11.36 19.05 -7.55
CA THR A 5 11.49 17.66 -7.10
C THR A 5 10.19 16.89 -7.30
N PHE A 6 9.07 17.50 -6.92
CA PHE A 6 7.75 16.90 -7.10
C PHE A 6 7.42 16.67 -8.58
N ALA A 7 7.64 17.67 -9.44
CA ALA A 7 7.35 17.55 -10.87
C ALA A 7 8.15 16.40 -11.50
N VAL A 8 9.47 16.34 -11.26
CA VAL A 8 10.33 15.27 -11.80
C VAL A 8 9.88 13.88 -11.36
N LEU A 9 9.56 13.70 -10.08
CA LEU A 9 9.17 12.39 -9.56
C LEU A 9 7.75 12.00 -9.98
N ASN A 10 6.84 12.97 -10.13
CA ASN A 10 5.48 12.71 -10.54
C ASN A 10 5.36 12.32 -12.03
N ASP A 11 6.31 12.72 -12.85
CA ASP A 11 6.40 12.33 -14.27
C ASP A 11 6.87 10.88 -14.48
N ILE A 12 7.43 10.24 -13.43
CA ILE A 12 7.88 8.86 -13.52
C ILE A 12 6.67 7.93 -13.54
N ASN A 13 6.48 7.23 -14.66
CA ASN A 13 5.40 6.25 -14.80
C ASN A 13 5.77 4.94 -14.07
N VAL A 14 4.99 4.61 -13.03
CA VAL A 14 5.19 3.38 -12.24
C VAL A 14 4.11 2.32 -12.49
N ASN A 15 3.20 2.52 -13.44
CA ASN A 15 2.01 1.67 -13.64
C ASN A 15 2.35 0.20 -13.91
N ASP A 16 3.42 -0.08 -14.65
CA ASP A 16 3.87 -1.44 -14.98
C ASP A 16 4.46 -2.20 -13.77
N LYS A 17 4.74 -1.51 -12.67
CA LYS A 17 5.28 -2.06 -11.42
C LYS A 17 4.29 -2.08 -10.26
N VAL A 18 3.11 -1.50 -10.46
CA VAL A 18 2.03 -1.53 -9.49
C VAL A 18 1.39 -2.91 -9.45
N LYS A 19 1.17 -3.43 -8.26
CA LYS A 19 0.41 -4.66 -8.02
C LYS A 19 -0.83 -4.32 -7.22
N THR A 20 -1.97 -4.83 -7.64
CA THR A 20 -3.22 -4.68 -6.90
C THR A 20 -3.48 -5.92 -6.06
N LYS A 21 -3.79 -5.74 -4.79
CA LYS A 21 -4.19 -6.80 -3.86
C LYS A 21 -5.33 -6.31 -2.98
N MET A 22 -6.44 -7.03 -2.95
CA MET A 22 -7.63 -6.69 -2.17
C MET A 22 -8.13 -5.26 -2.43
N GLY A 23 -8.13 -4.83 -3.70
CA GLY A 23 -8.57 -3.50 -4.11
C GLY A 23 -7.60 -2.35 -3.80
N LEU A 24 -6.43 -2.62 -3.22
CA LEU A 24 -5.40 -1.62 -2.93
C LEU A 24 -4.21 -1.77 -3.87
N ASN A 25 -3.67 -0.65 -4.28
CA ASN A 25 -2.49 -0.59 -5.12
C ASN A 25 -1.20 -0.61 -4.28
N TYR A 26 -0.22 -1.36 -4.75
CA TYR A 26 1.07 -1.50 -4.09
C TYR A 26 2.20 -1.30 -5.10
N LEU A 27 3.07 -0.35 -4.82
CA LEU A 27 4.37 -0.23 -5.48
C LEU A 27 5.42 -0.96 -4.64
N SER A 28 6.29 -1.73 -5.30
CA SER A 28 7.41 -2.38 -4.60
C SER A 28 8.36 -1.34 -4.02
N TRP A 29 8.73 -1.49 -2.74
CA TRP A 29 9.70 -0.60 -2.09
C TRP A 29 11.05 -0.57 -2.80
N ALA A 30 11.51 -1.70 -3.32
CA ALA A 30 12.78 -1.79 -4.04
C ALA A 30 12.73 -1.03 -5.37
N TYR A 31 11.59 -1.06 -6.06
CA TYR A 31 11.38 -0.27 -7.26
C TYR A 31 11.31 1.23 -6.95
N ALA A 32 10.51 1.60 -5.95
CA ALA A 32 10.41 2.98 -5.51
C ALA A 32 11.78 3.57 -5.14
N TRP A 33 12.60 2.81 -4.38
CA TRP A 33 13.95 3.23 -4.01
C TRP A 33 14.87 3.36 -5.22
N GLY A 34 14.82 2.40 -6.14
CA GLY A 34 15.62 2.42 -7.37
C GLY A 34 15.32 3.64 -8.25
N GLU A 35 14.04 3.95 -8.47
CA GLU A 35 13.64 5.13 -9.27
C GLU A 35 13.98 6.44 -8.54
N LEU A 36 13.80 6.47 -7.22
CA LEU A 36 14.17 7.62 -6.42
C LEU A 36 15.66 7.96 -6.54
N LEU A 37 16.53 6.94 -6.37
CA LEU A 37 17.99 7.12 -6.43
C LEU A 37 18.50 7.43 -7.86
N LYS A 38 17.80 6.99 -8.90
CA LYS A 38 18.14 7.40 -10.28
C LYS A 38 17.91 8.89 -10.48
N ALA A 39 16.83 9.45 -9.94
CA ALA A 39 16.50 10.85 -10.05
C ALA A 39 17.26 11.72 -9.02
N TYR A 40 17.45 11.22 -7.81
CA TYR A 40 18.06 11.91 -6.68
C TYR A 40 19.00 10.96 -5.92
N PRO A 41 20.27 10.83 -6.33
CA PRO A 41 21.25 9.93 -5.71
C PRO A 41 21.58 10.25 -4.26
N ASP A 42 21.31 11.49 -3.82
CA ASP A 42 21.50 12.01 -2.46
C ASP A 42 20.29 11.77 -1.55
N ALA A 43 19.23 11.15 -2.06
CA ALA A 43 18.06 10.84 -1.24
C ALA A 43 18.41 9.90 -0.08
N THR A 44 17.84 10.17 1.10
CA THR A 44 18.05 9.35 2.29
C THR A 44 16.74 8.85 2.88
N LEU A 45 16.82 7.64 3.44
CA LEU A 45 15.72 7.00 4.17
C LEU A 45 16.02 7.09 5.67
N ASN A 46 15.10 7.67 6.43
CA ASN A 46 15.18 7.81 7.88
C ASN A 46 14.11 6.92 8.52
N VAL A 47 14.54 5.92 9.30
CA VAL A 47 13.67 5.13 10.16
C VAL A 47 13.80 5.66 11.58
N TYR A 48 12.69 6.12 12.16
CA TYR A 48 12.66 6.67 13.50
C TYR A 48 12.45 5.56 14.51
N ASN A 49 13.34 5.51 15.49
CA ASN A 49 13.31 4.55 16.58
C ASN A 49 12.83 5.21 17.87
N ARG A 50 12.33 4.39 18.79
CA ARG A 50 12.12 4.78 20.18
C ARG A 50 12.85 3.81 21.11
N THR A 51 13.31 4.32 22.25
CA THR A 51 13.87 3.49 23.31
C THR A 51 12.76 2.89 24.16
N ILE A 52 12.82 1.59 24.41
CA ILE A 52 11.97 0.89 25.36
C ILE A 52 12.83 0.33 26.49
N GLU A 53 12.30 0.37 27.71
CA GLU A 53 12.90 -0.31 28.86
C GLU A 53 12.26 -1.70 29.00
N THR A 54 13.09 -2.71 29.12
CA THR A 54 12.67 -4.08 29.39
C THR A 54 13.21 -4.53 30.73
N ASN A 55 12.34 -5.13 31.53
CA ASN A 55 12.70 -5.72 32.81
C ASN A 55 12.63 -7.24 32.69
N GLU A 56 13.78 -7.90 32.78
CA GLU A 56 13.84 -9.35 32.85
C GLU A 56 13.99 -9.77 34.31
N THR A 57 13.03 -10.53 34.80
CA THR A 57 13.06 -11.06 36.16
C THR A 57 13.61 -12.48 36.13
N ILE A 58 14.82 -12.65 36.65
CA ILE A 58 15.45 -13.98 36.79
C ILE A 58 15.28 -14.43 38.25
N THR A 59 14.59 -15.53 38.45
CA THR A 59 14.44 -16.17 39.76
C THR A 59 15.32 -17.42 39.81
N THR A 60 16.30 -17.43 40.70
CA THR A 60 17.16 -18.59 40.96
C THR A 60 16.86 -19.15 42.32
N GLU A 61 16.58 -20.45 42.39
CA GLU A 61 16.48 -21.23 43.66
C GLU A 61 17.85 -21.83 43.96
N ASP A 62 18.39 -21.52 45.12
CA ASP A 62 19.54 -22.21 45.68
C ASP A 62 19.03 -23.49 46.37
N LYS A 63 19.26 -24.63 45.74
CA LYS A 63 18.77 -25.94 46.17
C LYS A 63 19.36 -26.40 47.51
N ASP A 64 20.51 -25.85 47.89
CA ASP A 64 21.21 -26.28 49.12
C ASP A 64 20.71 -25.53 50.37
N ASN A 65 20.22 -24.30 50.18
CA ASN A 65 19.78 -23.45 51.30
C ASN A 65 18.30 -23.02 51.24
N GLY A 66 17.58 -23.40 50.20
CA GLY A 66 16.14 -23.04 50.03
C GLY A 66 15.93 -21.52 49.83
N VAL A 67 16.96 -20.79 49.43
CA VAL A 67 16.87 -19.35 49.26
C VAL A 67 16.54 -19.03 47.82
N THR A 68 15.41 -18.37 47.61
CA THR A 68 15.00 -17.82 46.31
C THR A 68 15.57 -16.41 46.13
N ARG A 69 16.40 -16.20 45.14
CA ARG A 69 16.89 -14.89 44.75
C ARG A 69 16.20 -14.43 43.46
N THR A 70 15.57 -13.27 43.52
CA THR A 70 14.98 -12.63 42.35
C THR A 70 15.85 -11.43 41.95
N VAL A 71 16.37 -11.47 40.73
CA VAL A 71 17.18 -10.37 40.17
C VAL A 71 16.36 -9.77 38.99
N VAL A 72 16.16 -8.47 39.03
CA VAL A 72 15.53 -7.73 37.92
C VAL A 72 16.63 -7.09 37.11
N ASN A 73 16.87 -7.63 35.93
CA ASN A 73 17.76 -7.02 34.95
C ASN A 73 17.01 -5.99 34.13
N LYS A 74 17.44 -4.74 34.22
CA LYS A 74 16.93 -3.67 33.37
C LYS A 74 17.82 -3.55 32.15
N SER A 75 17.20 -3.59 30.97
CA SER A 75 17.88 -3.31 29.72
C SER A 75 17.09 -2.29 28.91
N THR A 76 17.76 -1.56 28.03
CA THR A 76 17.17 -0.63 27.10
C THR A 76 17.38 -1.14 25.68
N GLN A 77 16.37 -1.05 24.84
CA GLN A 77 16.43 -1.45 23.45
C GLN A 77 15.80 -0.38 22.57
N GLU A 78 16.42 -0.10 21.43
CA GLU A 78 15.81 0.71 20.38
C GLU A 78 14.93 -0.15 19.49
N VAL A 79 13.70 0.30 19.25
CA VAL A 79 12.74 -0.37 18.38
C VAL A 79 12.17 0.60 17.35
N PRO A 80 11.98 0.17 16.09
CA PRO A 80 11.53 1.02 14.99
C PRO A 80 10.00 1.14 14.93
N TYR A 81 9.33 1.18 16.07
CA TYR A 81 7.88 1.36 16.14
C TYR A 81 7.46 2.10 17.39
N PHE A 82 6.28 2.70 17.35
CA PHE A 82 5.64 3.45 18.42
C PHE A 82 4.30 2.80 18.78
N THR A 83 3.79 3.04 19.98
CA THR A 83 2.53 2.49 20.45
C THR A 83 1.80 3.42 21.41
N ASP A 84 0.48 3.38 21.38
CA ASP A 84 -0.45 3.97 22.34
C ASP A 84 -0.92 2.97 23.41
N GLY A 85 -0.36 1.74 23.42
CA GLY A 85 -0.75 0.62 24.25
C GLY A 85 -1.85 -0.27 23.66
N ARG A 86 -2.55 0.18 22.64
CA ARG A 86 -3.60 -0.59 21.92
C ARG A 86 -3.12 -1.08 20.57
N SER A 87 -2.53 -0.21 19.80
CA SER A 87 -1.99 -0.47 18.46
C SER A 87 -0.55 0.04 18.33
N CYS A 88 0.07 -0.26 17.20
CA CYS A 88 1.41 0.23 16.89
C CYS A 88 1.46 0.89 15.52
N PHE A 89 2.40 1.81 15.35
CA PHE A 89 2.71 2.45 14.07
C PHE A 89 4.21 2.61 13.90
N VAL A 90 4.65 2.77 12.67
CA VAL A 90 6.01 3.13 12.30
C VAL A 90 6.08 4.58 11.84
N LYS A 91 7.24 5.20 11.97
CA LYS A 91 7.53 6.55 11.51
C LYS A 91 8.72 6.49 10.58
N VAL A 92 8.53 6.90 9.31
CA VAL A 92 9.54 6.85 8.26
C VAL A 92 9.60 8.20 7.56
N GLY A 93 10.81 8.71 7.35
CA GLY A 93 11.05 9.92 6.56
C GLY A 93 11.86 9.62 5.30
N VAL A 94 11.57 10.34 4.23
CA VAL A 94 12.40 10.39 3.03
C VAL A 94 12.84 11.83 2.83
N SER A 95 14.15 12.04 2.75
CA SER A 95 14.73 13.35 2.52
C SER A 95 15.32 13.45 1.13
N ILE A 96 14.97 14.50 0.40
CA ILE A 96 15.49 14.83 -0.93
C ILE A 96 15.85 16.31 -0.95
N GLN A 97 17.09 16.63 -1.31
CA GLN A 97 17.57 18.02 -1.38
C GLN A 97 17.27 18.83 -0.11
N GLY A 98 17.40 18.21 1.06
CA GLY A 98 17.17 18.85 2.36
C GLY A 98 15.69 18.98 2.78
N VAL A 99 14.75 18.54 1.98
CA VAL A 99 13.32 18.48 2.34
C VAL A 99 12.96 17.06 2.74
N GLU A 100 12.45 16.89 3.96
CA GLU A 100 11.97 15.60 4.45
C GLU A 100 10.45 15.55 4.50
N TYR A 101 9.87 14.49 3.93
CA TYR A 101 8.48 14.13 4.15
C TYR A 101 8.38 12.87 5.00
N ILE A 102 7.58 12.96 6.06
CA ILE A 102 7.41 11.90 7.05
C ILE A 102 6.05 11.24 6.87
N GLU A 103 6.07 9.91 6.91
CA GLU A 103 4.87 9.08 6.93
C GLU A 103 4.75 8.35 8.27
N TYR A 104 3.55 8.42 8.86
CA TYR A 104 3.15 7.65 10.02
C TYR A 104 2.23 6.54 9.54
N PHE A 105 2.66 5.29 9.65
CA PHE A 105 1.93 4.17 9.07
C PHE A 105 1.55 3.15 10.14
N PRO A 106 0.25 2.81 10.29
CA PRO A 106 -0.20 1.83 11.27
C PRO A 106 0.30 0.42 10.91
N ILE A 107 0.59 -0.38 11.93
CA ILE A 107 0.91 -1.80 11.76
C ILE A 107 -0.39 -2.57 11.67
N MET A 108 -0.67 -3.10 10.47
CA MET A 108 -1.96 -3.68 10.11
C MET A 108 -1.84 -5.13 9.67
N GLY A 109 -2.91 -5.89 9.95
CA GLY A 109 -3.14 -7.25 9.48
C GLY A 109 -3.56 -7.33 8.01
N LEU A 110 -3.95 -8.53 7.59
CA LEU A 110 -4.32 -8.81 6.19
C LEU A 110 -5.59 -8.07 5.74
N LYS A 111 -6.50 -7.77 6.67
CA LYS A 111 -7.76 -7.06 6.40
C LYS A 111 -7.65 -5.54 6.57
N ASN A 112 -6.42 -5.01 6.65
CA ASN A 112 -6.12 -3.61 6.97
C ASN A 112 -6.65 -3.15 8.33
N ASP A 113 -6.95 -4.07 9.24
CA ASP A 113 -7.25 -3.81 10.63
C ASP A 113 -5.97 -3.65 11.46
N ALA A 114 -5.99 -2.80 12.48
CA ALA A 114 -4.84 -2.61 13.36
C ALA A 114 -4.54 -3.90 14.14
N ILE A 115 -3.26 -4.30 14.18
CA ILE A 115 -2.82 -5.41 15.01
C ILE A 115 -2.73 -4.92 16.45
N PRO A 116 -3.34 -5.62 17.45
CA PRO A 116 -3.16 -5.30 18.87
C PRO A 116 -1.69 -5.24 19.26
N ALA A 117 -1.30 -4.26 20.06
CA ALA A 117 0.12 -3.98 20.38
C ALA A 117 0.88 -5.20 20.93
N ASN A 118 0.21 -6.03 21.74
CA ASN A 118 0.77 -7.27 22.31
C ASN A 118 0.89 -8.44 21.31
N ARG A 119 0.43 -8.27 20.07
CA ARG A 119 0.48 -9.27 19.00
C ARG A 119 1.35 -8.87 17.82
N VAL A 120 1.90 -7.65 17.83
CA VAL A 120 2.77 -7.16 16.77
C VAL A 120 4.09 -7.93 16.79
N THR A 121 4.48 -8.42 15.62
CA THR A 121 5.77 -9.09 15.41
C THR A 121 6.74 -8.18 14.62
N MET A 122 8.03 -8.45 14.70
CA MET A 122 9.02 -7.70 13.90
C MET A 122 8.83 -7.91 12.38
N THR A 123 8.20 -9.01 11.97
CA THR A 123 7.78 -9.21 10.56
C THR A 123 6.71 -8.20 10.16
N ASP A 124 5.74 -7.91 11.04
CA ASP A 124 4.70 -6.93 10.76
C ASP A 124 5.27 -5.51 10.78
N VAL A 125 6.19 -5.21 11.71
CA VAL A 125 6.95 -3.96 11.73
C VAL A 125 7.68 -3.74 10.40
N ASN A 126 8.43 -4.74 9.92
CA ASN A 126 9.16 -4.64 8.66
C ASN A 126 8.24 -4.38 7.46
N LYS A 127 7.08 -5.07 7.38
CA LYS A 127 6.09 -4.80 6.33
C LYS A 127 5.55 -3.37 6.40
N ALA A 128 5.27 -2.88 7.61
CA ALA A 128 4.79 -1.51 7.82
C ALA A 128 5.85 -0.47 7.43
N LEU A 129 7.12 -0.68 7.77
CA LEU A 129 8.24 0.18 7.37
C LEU A 129 8.35 0.30 5.84
N GLN A 130 8.25 -0.82 5.12
CA GLN A 130 8.30 -0.82 3.66
C GLN A 130 7.12 -0.05 3.04
N ARG A 131 5.91 -0.21 3.58
CA ARG A 131 4.72 0.53 3.11
C ARG A 131 4.81 2.02 3.44
N ALA A 132 5.25 2.38 4.65
CA ALA A 132 5.48 3.75 5.06
C ALA A 132 6.50 4.44 4.15
N PHE A 133 7.59 3.76 3.85
CA PHE A 133 8.63 4.26 2.97
C PHE A 133 8.09 4.61 1.57
N VAL A 134 7.33 3.71 0.94
CA VAL A 134 6.77 3.98 -0.40
C VAL A 134 5.80 5.16 -0.37
N LYS A 135 4.98 5.30 0.68
CA LYS A 135 4.09 6.46 0.85
C LYS A 135 4.88 7.76 1.09
N ALA A 136 6.00 7.71 1.82
CA ALA A 136 6.88 8.86 1.98
C ALA A 136 7.51 9.29 0.63
N CYS A 137 7.90 8.33 -0.23
CA CYS A 137 8.33 8.63 -1.61
C CYS A 137 7.20 9.27 -2.43
N ALA A 138 5.96 8.80 -2.27
CA ALA A 138 4.80 9.35 -2.97
C ALA A 138 4.52 10.81 -2.57
N ARG A 139 4.80 11.20 -1.32
CA ARG A 139 4.70 12.62 -0.90
C ARG A 139 5.68 13.53 -1.64
N HIS A 140 6.79 13.00 -2.13
CA HIS A 140 7.72 13.70 -3.04
C HIS A 140 7.28 13.68 -4.51
N GLY A 141 6.19 12.96 -4.85
CA GLY A 141 5.63 12.87 -6.20
C GLY A 141 5.67 11.46 -6.81
N LEU A 142 6.59 10.58 -6.39
CA LEU A 142 6.81 9.29 -7.05
C LEU A 142 5.61 8.36 -6.90
N GLY A 143 4.86 8.18 -8.00
CA GLY A 143 3.69 7.31 -8.03
C GLY A 143 2.54 7.77 -7.11
N LEU A 144 2.44 9.07 -6.79
CA LEU A 144 1.39 9.60 -5.92
C LEU A 144 -0.01 9.24 -6.42
N TYR A 145 -0.20 9.25 -7.73
CA TYR A 145 -1.49 8.95 -8.37
C TYR A 145 -2.02 7.53 -8.11
N ILE A 146 -1.17 6.57 -7.75
CA ILE A 146 -1.62 5.20 -7.44
C ILE A 146 -2.43 5.13 -6.12
N TYR A 147 -2.28 6.14 -5.26
CA TYR A 147 -2.99 6.26 -4.00
C TYR A 147 -4.23 7.15 -4.09
N ALA A 148 -4.50 7.74 -5.28
CA ALA A 148 -5.71 8.53 -5.50
C ALA A 148 -6.96 7.65 -5.26
N GLY A 149 -7.84 8.10 -4.38
CA GLY A 149 -9.06 7.38 -4.01
C GLY A 149 -8.94 6.40 -2.83
N GLU A 150 -7.76 6.18 -2.24
CA GLU A 150 -7.64 5.34 -1.04
C GLU A 150 -8.46 5.86 0.15
N ASP A 151 -8.52 7.20 0.30
CA ASP A 151 -9.20 7.88 1.41
C ASP A 151 -10.58 8.44 1.02
N LEU A 152 -11.13 8.03 -0.15
CA LEU A 152 -12.47 8.45 -0.54
C LEU A 152 -13.52 7.89 0.43
N PRO A 153 -14.56 8.67 0.77
CA PRO A 153 -15.70 8.19 1.52
C PRO A 153 -16.35 6.96 0.87
N GLU A 154 -16.93 6.07 1.67
CA GLU A 154 -17.61 4.86 1.17
C GLU A 154 -18.66 5.17 0.09
N VAL A 155 -19.37 6.31 0.22
CA VAL A 155 -20.34 6.77 -0.77
C VAL A 155 -19.67 7.04 -2.13
N GLU A 156 -18.49 7.66 -2.13
CA GLU A 156 -17.76 7.95 -3.37
C GLU A 156 -17.11 6.69 -3.96
N LYS A 157 -16.63 5.76 -3.12
CA LYS A 157 -16.15 4.45 -3.58
C LYS A 157 -17.24 3.63 -4.25
N ASN A 158 -18.49 3.84 -3.87
CA ASN A 158 -19.68 3.19 -4.44
C ASN A 158 -20.38 4.04 -5.51
N ALA A 159 -19.85 5.23 -5.84
CA ALA A 159 -20.41 6.06 -6.91
C ALA A 159 -20.44 5.29 -8.24
N PRO A 160 -21.40 5.59 -9.12
CA PRO A 160 -21.42 5.03 -10.47
C PRO A 160 -20.08 5.27 -11.18
N VAL A 161 -19.60 4.28 -11.92
CA VAL A 161 -18.41 4.44 -12.75
C VAL A 161 -18.75 5.49 -13.81
N VAL A 162 -18.03 6.62 -13.83
CA VAL A 162 -18.18 7.60 -14.90
C VAL A 162 -17.56 7.00 -16.15
N ILE A 163 -18.42 6.71 -17.13
CA ILE A 163 -18.01 6.12 -18.39
C ILE A 163 -17.59 7.25 -19.32
N SER A 164 -16.42 7.11 -19.92
CA SER A 164 -15.96 8.08 -20.90
C SER A 164 -16.78 7.95 -22.21
N ASP A 165 -17.04 9.06 -22.88
CA ASP A 165 -17.59 9.04 -24.24
C ASP A 165 -16.52 8.66 -25.29
N ALA A 166 -15.31 8.42 -24.85
CA ALA A 166 -14.20 8.04 -25.72
C ALA A 166 -14.43 6.66 -26.36
N THR A 167 -14.01 6.54 -27.60
CA THR A 167 -14.10 5.32 -28.40
C THR A 167 -12.73 4.71 -28.68
N ASP A 168 -11.67 5.32 -28.16
CA ASP A 168 -10.33 4.74 -28.28
C ASP A 168 -10.17 3.49 -27.41
N PHE A 169 -9.33 2.58 -27.87
CA PHE A 169 -9.16 1.27 -27.24
C PHE A 169 -8.84 1.32 -25.75
N LYS A 170 -7.90 2.21 -25.33
CA LYS A 170 -7.47 2.29 -23.93
C LYS A 170 -8.57 2.78 -23.01
N SER A 171 -9.30 3.80 -23.43
CA SER A 171 -10.42 4.36 -22.64
C SER A 171 -11.53 3.32 -22.49
N VAL A 172 -11.92 2.66 -23.57
CA VAL A 172 -12.97 1.60 -23.54
C VAL A 172 -12.52 0.41 -22.68
N GLN A 173 -11.28 -0.04 -22.81
CA GLN A 173 -10.73 -1.12 -21.98
C GLN A 173 -10.76 -0.76 -20.49
N THR A 174 -10.37 0.46 -20.15
CA THR A 174 -10.37 0.95 -18.78
C THR A 174 -11.78 1.01 -18.19
N ASP A 175 -12.76 1.53 -18.96
CA ASP A 175 -14.16 1.59 -18.54
C ASP A 175 -14.71 0.18 -18.25
N VAL A 176 -14.45 -0.78 -19.13
CA VAL A 176 -14.90 -2.18 -18.96
C VAL A 176 -14.25 -2.81 -17.71
N ILE A 177 -12.96 -2.63 -17.51
CA ILE A 177 -12.26 -3.14 -16.31
C ILE A 177 -12.88 -2.56 -15.04
N ASN A 178 -13.14 -1.26 -15.01
CA ASN A 178 -13.73 -0.59 -13.85
C ASN A 178 -15.15 -1.10 -13.56
N LEU A 179 -15.99 -1.24 -14.59
CA LEU A 179 -17.35 -1.77 -14.47
C LEU A 179 -17.36 -3.22 -13.95
N VAL A 180 -16.52 -4.09 -14.53
CA VAL A 180 -16.39 -5.49 -14.09
C VAL A 180 -15.88 -5.57 -12.65
N THR A 181 -14.91 -4.75 -12.29
CA THR A 181 -14.37 -4.72 -10.93
C THR A 181 -15.47 -4.34 -9.92
N LYS A 182 -16.31 -3.37 -10.27
CA LYS A 182 -17.43 -2.97 -9.43
C LYS A 182 -18.48 -4.08 -9.28
N MET A 183 -18.74 -4.82 -10.35
CA MET A 183 -19.76 -5.89 -10.42
C MET A 183 -19.17 -7.30 -10.28
N GLN A 184 -17.95 -7.45 -9.72
CA GLN A 184 -17.23 -8.74 -9.66
C GLN A 184 -17.96 -9.85 -8.90
N ASN A 185 -18.94 -9.50 -8.05
CA ASN A 185 -19.75 -10.46 -7.30
C ASN A 185 -21.08 -10.80 -8.00
N ASP A 186 -21.38 -10.23 -9.17
CA ASP A 186 -22.55 -10.57 -9.96
C ASP A 186 -22.24 -11.79 -10.86
N PRO A 187 -22.86 -12.97 -10.64
CA PRO A 187 -22.57 -14.18 -11.40
C PRO A 187 -22.87 -14.05 -12.91
N GLU A 188 -23.87 -13.22 -13.26
CA GLU A 188 -24.22 -13.00 -14.66
C GLU A 188 -23.18 -12.16 -15.38
N VAL A 189 -22.62 -11.14 -14.70
CA VAL A 189 -21.52 -10.34 -15.24
C VAL A 189 -20.26 -11.18 -15.42
N VAL A 190 -19.93 -12.01 -14.43
CA VAL A 190 -18.76 -12.92 -14.52
C VAL A 190 -18.92 -13.87 -15.71
N ARG A 191 -20.10 -14.51 -15.85
CA ARG A 191 -20.38 -15.41 -16.97
C ARG A 191 -20.29 -14.68 -18.31
N TYR A 192 -20.94 -13.52 -18.44
CA TYR A 192 -20.92 -12.72 -19.66
C TYR A 192 -19.50 -12.36 -20.12
N ILE A 193 -18.66 -11.92 -19.20
CA ILE A 193 -17.27 -11.57 -19.51
C ILE A 193 -16.45 -12.80 -19.91
N GLN A 194 -16.67 -13.95 -19.28
CA GLN A 194 -15.99 -15.20 -19.65
C GLN A 194 -16.41 -15.69 -21.05
N GLU A 195 -17.67 -15.50 -21.43
CA GLU A 195 -18.18 -15.84 -22.77
C GLU A 195 -17.65 -14.89 -23.84
N MET A 196 -17.55 -13.59 -23.54
CA MET A 196 -17.06 -12.57 -24.47
C MET A 196 -15.54 -12.64 -24.71
N PHE A 197 -14.76 -13.00 -23.67
CA PHE A 197 -13.30 -13.03 -23.69
C PHE A 197 -12.76 -14.37 -23.17
N PRO A 198 -13.06 -15.50 -23.86
CA PRO A 198 -12.67 -16.83 -23.37
C PRO A 198 -11.15 -16.96 -23.26
N GLY A 199 -10.65 -17.26 -22.07
CA GLY A 199 -9.22 -17.45 -21.80
C GLY A 199 -8.36 -16.17 -21.84
N THR A 200 -8.96 -15.01 -22.10
CA THR A 200 -8.26 -13.73 -22.21
C THR A 200 -8.62 -12.85 -21.02
N ARG A 201 -7.61 -12.31 -20.31
CA ARG A 201 -7.86 -11.30 -19.28
C ARG A 201 -8.16 -9.96 -19.93
N LEU A 202 -9.08 -9.18 -19.38
CA LEU A 202 -9.42 -7.85 -19.89
C LEU A 202 -8.21 -6.92 -20.04
N SER A 203 -7.26 -7.01 -19.12
CA SER A 203 -6.00 -6.25 -19.19
C SER A 203 -5.03 -6.72 -20.29
N GLN A 204 -5.29 -7.85 -20.91
CA GLN A 204 -4.49 -8.44 -21.99
C GLN A 204 -5.21 -8.37 -23.36
N THR A 205 -6.37 -7.72 -23.43
CA THR A 205 -7.05 -7.47 -24.69
C THR A 205 -6.25 -6.49 -25.56
N THR A 206 -6.36 -6.63 -26.87
CA THR A 206 -5.71 -5.81 -27.90
C THR A 206 -6.74 -5.03 -28.70
N GLU A 207 -6.32 -4.17 -29.61
CA GLU A 207 -7.22 -3.38 -30.47
C GLU A 207 -8.20 -4.25 -31.28
N GLU A 208 -7.84 -5.48 -31.60
CA GLU A 208 -8.73 -6.46 -32.26
C GLU A 208 -9.97 -6.79 -31.42
N HIS A 209 -9.92 -6.52 -30.12
CA HIS A 209 -11.05 -6.76 -29.20
C HIS A 209 -11.92 -5.50 -28.99
N LEU A 210 -11.66 -4.39 -29.69
CA LEU A 210 -12.32 -3.11 -29.43
C LEU A 210 -13.85 -3.21 -29.54
N ASP A 211 -14.37 -3.85 -30.57
CA ASP A 211 -15.83 -4.00 -30.75
C ASP A 211 -16.47 -4.80 -29.61
N LYS A 212 -15.80 -5.86 -29.15
CA LYS A 212 -16.24 -6.65 -28.00
C LYS A 212 -16.20 -5.84 -26.70
N LEU A 213 -15.17 -5.01 -26.52
CA LEU A 213 -15.07 -4.13 -25.37
C LEU A 213 -16.16 -3.04 -25.37
N ILE A 214 -16.49 -2.46 -26.53
CA ILE A 214 -17.60 -1.51 -26.67
C ILE A 214 -18.93 -2.19 -26.33
N ALA A 215 -19.19 -3.38 -26.84
CA ALA A 215 -20.39 -4.15 -26.50
C ALA A 215 -20.46 -4.49 -25.01
N ALA A 216 -19.34 -4.91 -24.41
CA ALA A 216 -19.25 -5.18 -22.97
C ALA A 216 -19.48 -3.92 -22.13
N ARG A 217 -18.90 -2.78 -22.51
CA ARG A 217 -19.14 -1.49 -21.85
C ARG A 217 -20.61 -1.12 -21.86
N THR A 218 -21.27 -1.21 -23.01
CA THR A 218 -22.69 -0.91 -23.17
C THR A 218 -23.57 -1.81 -22.31
N TYR A 219 -23.32 -3.11 -22.32
CA TYR A 219 -24.06 -4.07 -21.50
C TYR A 219 -23.89 -3.79 -20.00
N LEU A 220 -22.65 -3.61 -19.54
CA LEU A 220 -22.36 -3.38 -18.14
C LEU A 220 -22.90 -2.04 -17.65
N SER A 221 -22.92 -1.01 -18.50
CA SER A 221 -23.46 0.32 -18.16
C SER A 221 -24.96 0.28 -17.93
N SER A 222 -25.68 -0.57 -18.66
CA SER A 222 -27.13 -0.71 -18.50
C SER A 222 -27.54 -1.45 -17.20
N ARG A 223 -26.59 -2.02 -16.47
CA ARG A 223 -26.81 -2.76 -15.22
C ARG A 223 -26.38 -1.99 -13.96
N GLN A 224 -25.83 -0.79 -14.10
CA GLN A 224 -25.55 0.10 -12.96
C GLN A 224 -26.83 0.66 -12.35
#